data_c26f910752d1c2526df647ad16dfd315
#
_entry.id   c26f910752d1c2526df647ad16dfd315
#
_cell.length_a   1.000
_cell.length_b   1.000
_cell.length_c   1.000
_cell.angle_alpha   90.00
_cell.angle_beta   90.00
_cell.angle_gamma   90.00
#
_symmetry.space_group_name_H-M   'P 1'
#
loop_
_entity.id
_entity.type
_entity.pdbx_description
1 polymer ?
#
loop_
_entity_poly.entity_id
_entity_poly.type
_entity_poly.pdbx_seq_one_letter_code
_entity_poly.pdbx_strand_id
1 'polypeptide(L)' 'MESVLVHNTVRKIRETLLMSKAELARNAGISPLTIDRIEKGMSCRIETKRKIILAFGYDLSEKGLIFKNG' A
#
# COMPACT_ATOMS: atom_id res chain seq x y z
N MET A 1 2.10 3.93 -23.41
CA MET A 1 1.89 4.21 -22.63
C MET A 1 2.39 4.28 -21.56
N GLU A 2 2.83 4.27 -21.40
CA GLU A 2 3.24 4.16 -20.47
C GLU A 2 2.82 4.32 -19.40
N SER A 3 3.10 4.19 -19.04
CA SER A 3 2.20 3.86 -18.00
C SER A 3 2.44 4.65 -16.73
N VAL A 4 1.39 5.20 -16.15
CA VAL A 4 1.51 5.89 -14.87
C VAL A 4 1.31 4.94 -13.69
N LEU A 5 1.12 3.65 -13.99
CA LEU A 5 0.89 2.67 -12.93
C LEU A 5 2.18 2.33 -12.20
N VAL A 6 2.05 2.09 -10.91
CA VAL A 6 3.17 1.77 -10.03
C VAL A 6 3.00 0.34 -9.54
N HIS A 7 4.05 -0.47 -9.69
CA HIS A 7 4.01 -1.83 -9.21
C HIS A 7 4.14 -1.86 -7.68
N ASN A 8 3.25 -2.60 -7.04
CA ASN A 8 3.32 -2.78 -5.60
C ASN A 8 2.69 -4.11 -5.20
N THR A 9 2.94 -4.53 -3.98
CA THR A 9 2.43 -5.78 -3.46
C THR A 9 1.43 -5.57 -2.34
N VAL A 10 0.82 -4.39 -2.27
CA VAL A 10 -0.10 -4.06 -1.19
C VAL A 10 -1.24 -5.07 -1.09
N ARG A 11 -1.89 -5.37 -2.22
CA ARG A 11 -2.99 -6.33 -2.21
C ARG A 11 -2.53 -7.71 -1.78
N LYS A 12 -1.39 -8.15 -2.30
CA LYS A 12 -0.88 -9.48 -1.99
C LYS A 12 -0.57 -9.62 -0.51
N ILE A 13 0.09 -8.61 0.06
CA ILE A 13 0.43 -8.66 1.48
C ILE A 13 -0.85 -8.59 2.32
N ARG A 14 -1.77 -7.71 1.93
CA ARG A 14 -3.04 -7.58 2.65
C ARG A 14 -3.78 -8.91 2.68
N GLU A 15 -3.87 -9.58 1.53
CA GLU A 15 -4.57 -10.86 1.44
C GLU A 15 -3.85 -11.95 2.23
N THR A 16 -2.53 -11.93 2.20
CA THR A 16 -1.74 -12.88 2.99
C THR A 16 -2.02 -12.72 4.49
N LEU A 17 -2.23 -11.50 4.93
CA LEU A 17 -2.51 -11.20 6.33
C LEU A 17 -4.00 -11.32 6.66
N LEU A 18 -4.82 -11.71 5.68
CA LEU A 18 -6.27 -11.85 5.84
C LEU A 18 -6.93 -10.56 6.27
N MET A 19 -6.44 -9.43 5.75
CA MET A 19 -6.98 -8.11 6.04
C MET A 19 -7.92 -7.66 4.95
N SER A 20 -9.03 -7.01 5.34
CA SER A 20 -9.88 -6.32 4.38
C SER A 20 -9.26 -4.97 4.03
N LYS A 21 -9.72 -4.36 2.92
CA LYS A 21 -9.29 -3.02 2.57
C LYS A 21 -9.66 -2.03 3.67
N ALA A 22 -10.85 -2.19 4.26
CA ALA A 22 -11.29 -1.30 5.33
C ALA A 22 -10.39 -1.44 6.56
N GLU A 23 -9.98 -2.65 6.88
CA GLU A 23 -9.10 -2.87 8.01
C GLU A 23 -7.74 -2.25 7.79
N LEU A 24 -7.16 -2.45 6.61
CA LEU A 24 -5.87 -1.83 6.30
C LEU A 24 -5.97 -0.31 6.35
N ALA A 25 -7.04 0.23 5.76
CA ALA A 25 -7.25 1.68 5.74
C ALA A 25 -7.34 2.24 7.15
N ARG A 26 -8.09 1.56 8.02
CA ARG A 26 -8.22 1.99 9.41
C ARG A 26 -6.88 1.94 10.13
N ASN A 27 -6.13 0.87 9.95
CA ASN A 27 -4.83 0.73 10.59
C ASN A 27 -3.82 1.75 10.09
N ALA A 28 -3.92 2.10 8.82
CA ALA A 28 -3.01 3.08 8.21
C ALA A 28 -3.49 4.52 8.39
N GLY A 29 -4.73 4.72 8.83
CA GLY A 29 -5.27 6.07 8.99
C GLY A 29 -5.58 6.76 7.68
N ILE A 30 -5.98 5.99 6.65
CA ILE A 30 -6.35 6.54 5.35
C ILE A 30 -7.69 5.93 4.91
N SER A 31 -8.24 6.42 3.81
CA SER A 31 -9.55 5.93 3.37
C SER A 31 -9.43 4.62 2.59
N PRO A 32 -10.46 3.77 2.63
CA PRO A 32 -10.47 2.54 1.83
C PRO A 32 -10.35 2.81 0.34
N LEU A 33 -10.88 3.96 -0.13
CA LEU A 33 -10.77 4.33 -1.53
C LEU A 33 -9.30 4.53 -1.91
N THR A 34 -8.51 5.11 -1.01
CA THR A 34 -7.09 5.29 -1.25
C THR A 34 -6.39 3.95 -1.40
N ILE A 35 -6.74 2.98 -0.54
CA ILE A 35 -6.19 1.63 -0.65
C ILE A 35 -6.56 1.03 -2.01
N ASP A 36 -7.81 1.15 -2.41
CA ASP A 36 -8.28 0.60 -3.68
C ASP A 36 -7.49 1.18 -4.86
N ARG A 37 -7.27 2.48 -4.86
CA ARG A 37 -6.51 3.12 -5.93
C ARG A 37 -5.07 2.65 -5.97
N ILE A 38 -4.45 2.51 -4.81
CA ILE A 38 -3.07 2.06 -4.73
C ILE A 38 -2.95 0.62 -5.25
N GLU A 39 -3.89 -0.24 -4.89
CA GLU A 39 -3.86 -1.63 -5.34
C GLU A 39 -4.05 -1.74 -6.85
N LYS A 40 -4.69 -0.74 -7.46
CA LYS A 40 -4.85 -0.68 -8.91
C LYS A 40 -3.63 -0.11 -9.61
N GLY A 41 -2.61 0.26 -8.87
CA GLY A 41 -1.36 0.74 -9.43
C GLY A 41 -1.21 2.24 -9.50
N MET A 42 -2.13 2.99 -8.89
CA MET A 42 -2.01 4.45 -8.88
C MET A 42 -0.98 4.88 -7.85
N SER A 43 -0.22 5.93 -8.19
CA SER A 43 0.81 6.41 -7.29
C SER A 43 0.19 7.08 -6.06
N CYS A 44 0.99 7.19 -5.00
CA CYS A 44 0.55 7.84 -3.79
C CYS A 44 1.74 8.60 -3.18
N ARG A 45 1.42 9.44 -2.21
CA ARG A 45 2.44 10.25 -1.55
C ARG A 45 3.32 9.40 -0.66
N ILE A 46 4.52 9.91 -0.38
CA ILE A 46 5.45 9.22 0.51
C ILE A 46 4.83 8.98 1.88
N GLU A 47 4.07 9.94 2.40
CA GLU A 47 3.42 9.77 3.69
C GLU A 47 2.43 8.61 3.68
N THR A 48 1.70 8.47 2.57
CA THR A 48 0.75 7.38 2.45
C THR A 48 1.48 6.04 2.40
N LYS A 49 2.59 5.97 1.66
CA LYS A 49 3.40 4.75 1.62
C LYS A 49 3.89 4.37 3.00
N ARG A 50 4.38 5.36 3.76
CA ARG A 50 4.87 5.11 5.11
C ARG A 50 3.77 4.53 5.99
N LYS A 51 2.58 5.12 5.93
CA LYS A 51 1.46 4.66 6.73
C LYS A 51 1.10 3.21 6.43
N ILE A 52 1.12 2.85 5.15
CA ILE A 52 0.78 1.50 4.73
C ILE A 52 1.86 0.52 5.20
N ILE A 53 3.13 0.87 5.03
CA ILE A 53 4.23 0.00 5.45
C ILE A 53 4.12 -0.31 6.94
N LEU A 54 3.90 0.73 7.75
CA LEU A 54 3.78 0.55 9.19
C LEU A 54 2.52 -0.20 9.58
N ALA A 55 1.43 -0.01 8.84
CA ALA A 55 0.18 -0.72 9.11
C ALA A 55 0.33 -2.22 8.89
N PHE A 56 1.22 -2.63 8.00
CA PHE A 56 1.51 -4.05 7.78
C PHE A 56 2.46 -4.61 8.84
N GLY A 57 3.01 -3.76 9.71
CA GLY A 57 3.97 -4.20 10.70
C GLY A 57 5.39 -4.30 10.17
N TYR A 58 5.63 -3.72 9.00
CA TYR A 58 6.96 -3.73 8.41
C TYR A 58 7.78 -2.54 8.88
N ASP A 59 9.09 -2.67 8.83
CA ASP A 59 9.99 -1.55 9.06
C ASP A 59 10.08 -0.70 7.80
N LEU A 60 10.33 0.59 7.94
CA LEU A 60 10.41 1.48 6.77
C LEU A 60 11.54 1.11 5.83
N SER A 61 12.58 0.47 6.34
CA SER A 61 13.68 -0.02 5.50
C SER A 61 13.22 -1.11 4.54
N GLU A 62 12.06 -1.70 4.80
CA GLU A 62 11.49 -2.78 3.98
C GLU A 62 10.55 -2.27 2.90
N LYS A 63 10.53 -0.96 2.66
CA LYS A 63 9.62 -0.34 1.69
C LYS A 63 9.71 -0.97 0.30
N GLY A 64 10.89 -1.45 -0.08
CA GLY A 64 11.08 -2.07 -1.38
C GLY A 64 10.35 -3.38 -1.56
N LEU A 65 9.92 -4.00 -0.48
CA LEU A 65 9.11 -5.22 -0.55
C LEU A 65 7.67 -4.91 -0.94
N ILE A 66 7.25 -3.66 -0.75
CA ILE A 66 5.88 -3.25 -0.97
C ILE A 66 5.77 -2.33 -2.18
N PHE A 67 6.63 -1.31 -2.26
CA PHE A 67 6.61 -0.32 -3.33
C PHE A 67 7.92 -0.36 -4.10
N LYS A 68 7.89 -1.00 -5.25
CA LYS A 68 9.12 -1.24 -6.00
C LYS A 68 9.73 0.02 -6.60
N ASN A 69 8.92 1.02 -6.86
CA ASN A 69 9.39 2.28 -7.44
C ASN A 69 9.49 3.39 -6.40
N GLY A 70 9.35 3.05 -5.18
CA GLY A 70 9.42 4.03 -4.12
C GLY A 70 10.77 4.19 -3.54
#